data_3d28a59968f14b25e17703cac1b334fd
#
_entry.id   3d28a59968f14b25e17703cac1b334fd
#
_cell.length_a   1.000
_cell.length_b   1.000
_cell.length_c   1.000
_cell.angle_alpha   90.00
_cell.angle_beta   90.00
_cell.angle_gamma   90.00
#
_symmetry.space_group_name_H-M   'P 1'
#
loop_
_entity.id
_entity.type
_entity.pdbx_description
1 polymer ?
#
loop_
_entity_poly.entity_id
_entity_poly.type
_entity_poly.pdbx_seq_one_letter_code
_entity_poly.pdbx_strand_id
1 'polypeptide(L)'
;MLQVDRRLIEVFENFDYGGASRSFERSVDSLQSEGWNDRISSLRVVSGRWQICRHNGYRDCREIGGDESRLPSDWNDAISSLRPLRPFGED
;
A
#
# COMPACT_ATOMS: atom_id res chain seq x y z
N MET A 1 16.50 8.11 -24.04
CA MET A 1 16.05 8.67 -22.81
C MET A 1 15.53 7.65 -21.84
N LEU A 2 15.92 7.82 -20.63
CA LEU A 2 15.56 6.85 -19.63
C LEU A 2 14.19 7.06 -19.10
N GLN A 3 13.51 5.99 -18.92
CA GLN A 3 12.22 6.00 -18.28
C GLN A 3 12.39 5.50 -16.88
N VAL A 4 11.99 6.27 -15.92
CA VAL A 4 12.03 5.83 -14.55
C VAL A 4 10.70 5.21 -14.20
N ASP A 5 10.75 3.96 -13.86
CA ASP A 5 9.55 3.24 -13.51
C ASP A 5 9.32 3.37 -12.02
N ARG A 6 8.63 4.42 -11.64
CA ARG A 6 8.34 4.67 -10.25
C ARG A 6 7.03 4.11 -9.85
N ARG A 7 7.02 3.47 -8.71
CA ARG A 7 5.79 2.98 -8.12
C ARG A 7 5.62 3.68 -6.79
N LEU A 8 4.44 4.25 -6.60
CA LEU A 8 4.21 5.08 -5.45
C LEU A 8 2.82 4.84 -4.90
N ILE A 9 2.74 4.57 -3.60
CA ILE A 9 1.48 4.45 -2.90
C ILE A 9 1.51 5.41 -1.73
N GLU A 10 0.38 6.06 -1.47
CA GLU A 10 0.24 6.94 -0.34
C GLU A 10 -0.84 6.39 0.57
N VAL A 11 -0.54 6.25 1.85
CA VAL A 11 -1.48 5.65 2.80
C VAL A 11 -1.89 6.70 3.82
N PHE A 12 -3.10 6.56 4.34
CA PHE A 12 -3.70 7.55 5.23
C PHE A 12 -4.29 6.88 6.45
N GLU A 13 -4.22 7.58 7.55
CA GLU A 13 -4.69 7.08 8.83
C GLU A 13 -6.22 7.02 8.90
N ASN A 14 -6.90 7.92 8.23
CA ASN A 14 -8.34 8.02 8.28
C ASN A 14 -8.96 7.74 6.92
N PHE A 15 -10.28 7.56 6.91
CA PHE A 15 -11.02 7.45 5.65
C PHE A 15 -10.89 8.74 4.85
N ASP A 16 -11.15 8.63 3.57
CA ASP A 16 -11.23 9.78 2.67
C ASP A 16 -9.92 10.57 2.65
N TYR A 17 -8.81 9.85 2.75
CA TYR A 17 -7.46 10.42 2.62
C TYR A 17 -7.18 11.46 3.71
N GLY A 18 -7.69 11.21 4.90
CA GLY A 18 -7.51 12.13 6.01
C GLY A 18 -6.50 11.65 7.01
N GLY A 19 -6.13 12.56 7.92
CA GLY A 19 -5.21 12.25 8.99
C GLY A 19 -3.77 12.20 8.52
N ALA A 20 -2.94 11.54 9.31
CA ALA A 20 -1.53 11.38 8.97
C ALA A 20 -1.39 10.55 7.71
N SER A 21 -0.35 10.81 6.94
CA SER A 21 -0.11 10.10 5.70
C SER A 21 1.35 9.74 5.55
N ARG A 22 1.61 8.76 4.71
CA ARG A 22 2.96 8.31 4.41
C ARG A 22 2.99 7.75 3.00
N SER A 23 4.07 8.02 2.28
CA SER A 23 4.27 7.47 0.94
C SER A 23 5.32 6.39 0.97
N PHE A 24 5.12 5.35 0.17
CA PHE A 24 6.08 4.27 0.03
C PHE A 24 6.39 4.06 -1.44
N GLU A 25 7.66 3.81 -1.73
CA GLU A 25 8.11 3.54 -3.10
C GLU A 25 8.68 2.15 -3.27
N ARG A 26 8.77 1.39 -2.20
CA ARG A 26 9.38 0.07 -2.24
C ARG A 26 8.67 -0.87 -1.30
N SER A 27 9.06 -2.12 -1.36
CA SER A 27 8.46 -3.15 -0.52
C SER A 27 8.71 -2.90 0.95
N VAL A 28 7.69 -3.10 1.75
CA VAL A 28 7.78 -3.01 3.20
C VAL A 28 7.20 -4.29 3.76
N ASP A 29 8.05 -5.17 4.27
CA ASP A 29 7.60 -6.46 4.77
C ASP A 29 7.05 -6.39 6.19
N SER A 30 7.22 -5.25 6.85
CA SER A 30 6.65 -5.04 8.17
C SER A 30 6.37 -3.56 8.37
N LEU A 31 5.11 -3.18 8.31
CA LEU A 31 4.74 -1.79 8.55
C LEU A 31 4.95 -1.39 10.01
N GLN A 32 5.09 -2.37 10.89
CA GLN A 32 5.37 -2.08 12.28
C GLN A 32 6.69 -1.32 12.44
N SER A 33 7.67 -1.66 11.64
CA SER A 33 8.96 -0.96 11.71
C SER A 33 8.85 0.47 11.19
N GLU A 34 7.79 0.78 10.46
CA GLU A 34 7.55 2.12 9.93
C GLU A 34 6.54 2.89 10.78
N GLY A 35 6.01 2.27 11.81
CA GLY A 35 5.00 2.92 12.64
C GLY A 35 3.62 2.95 12.03
N TRP A 36 3.36 2.13 11.03
CA TRP A 36 2.10 2.15 10.28
C TRP A 36 1.30 0.87 10.33
N ASN A 37 1.75 -0.11 11.09
CA ASN A 37 1.04 -1.38 11.20
C ASN A 37 -0.37 -1.15 11.73
N ASP A 38 -1.36 -1.71 11.04
CA ASP A 38 -2.77 -1.66 11.45
C ASP A 38 -3.31 -0.23 11.60
N ARG A 39 -2.80 0.70 10.80
CA ARG A 39 -3.23 2.11 10.90
C ARG A 39 -3.83 2.67 9.63
N ILE A 40 -3.88 1.90 8.56
CA ILE A 40 -4.27 2.44 7.25
C ILE A 40 -5.76 2.27 7.05
N SER A 41 -6.46 3.36 6.77
CA SER A 41 -7.90 3.35 6.50
C SER A 41 -8.24 3.77 5.08
N SER A 42 -7.35 4.49 4.41
CA SER A 42 -7.52 4.82 3.00
C SER A 42 -6.14 4.90 2.36
N LEU A 43 -6.12 4.82 1.03
CA LEU A 43 -4.86 4.87 0.30
C LEU A 43 -5.08 5.34 -1.12
N ARG A 44 -4.01 5.83 -1.72
CA ARG A 44 -4.00 6.22 -3.12
C ARG A 44 -2.85 5.50 -3.81
N VAL A 45 -3.16 4.85 -4.91
CA VAL A 45 -2.12 4.28 -5.75
C VAL A 45 -1.76 5.34 -6.78
N VAL A 46 -0.69 6.05 -6.53
CA VAL A 46 -0.28 7.15 -7.40
C VAL A 46 0.28 6.60 -8.69
N SER A 47 1.07 5.56 -8.62
CA SER A 47 1.55 4.90 -9.83
C SER A 47 1.88 3.44 -9.54
N GLY A 48 1.72 2.63 -10.57
CA GLY A 48 1.98 1.20 -10.50
C GLY A 48 0.81 0.42 -9.92
N ARG A 49 1.08 -0.81 -9.62
CA ARG A 49 0.13 -1.67 -8.93
C ARG A 49 0.79 -2.16 -7.66
N TRP A 50 -0.01 -2.32 -6.63
CA TRP A 50 0.51 -2.65 -5.31
C TRP A 50 -0.23 -3.83 -4.73
N GLN A 51 0.43 -4.52 -3.84
CA GLN A 51 -0.17 -5.59 -3.07
C GLN A 51 -0.17 -5.17 -1.61
N ILE A 52 -1.33 -5.24 -0.96
CA ILE A 52 -1.44 -4.96 0.47
C ILE A 52 -1.77 -6.26 1.17
N CYS A 53 -1.18 -6.46 2.34
CA CYS A 53 -1.25 -7.74 3.03
C CYS A 53 -1.57 -7.55 4.50
N ARG A 54 -2.31 -8.47 5.07
CA ARG A 54 -2.74 -8.37 6.46
C ARG A 54 -1.74 -8.93 7.44
N HIS A 55 -0.69 -9.58 6.94
CA HIS A 55 0.36 -10.11 7.81
C HIS A 55 1.72 -9.68 7.31
N ASN A 56 2.68 -9.67 8.22
CA ASN A 56 4.06 -9.39 7.83
C ASN A 56 4.54 -10.44 6.84
N GLY A 57 5.50 -10.06 6.02
CA GLY A 57 6.08 -10.98 5.06
C GLY A 57 5.17 -11.30 3.89
N TYR A 58 4.25 -10.40 3.57
CA TYR A 58 3.42 -10.49 2.37
C TYR A 58 2.52 -11.71 2.37
N ARG A 59 1.76 -11.86 3.42
CA ARG A 59 0.81 -12.97 3.53
C ARG A 59 -0.60 -12.42 3.67
N ASP A 60 -1.55 -13.16 3.09
CA ASP A 60 -2.97 -12.80 3.10
C ASP A 60 -3.16 -11.46 2.41
N CYS A 61 -2.93 -11.43 1.11
CA CYS A 61 -2.81 -10.21 0.36
C CYS A 61 -3.89 -10.03 -0.66
N ARG A 62 -4.07 -8.78 -1.08
CA ARG A 62 -4.89 -8.47 -2.25
C ARG A 62 -4.14 -7.43 -3.09
N GLU A 63 -4.40 -7.48 -4.37
CA GLU A 63 -3.80 -6.56 -5.31
C GLU A 63 -4.69 -5.34 -5.48
N ILE A 64 -4.07 -4.15 -5.52
CA ILE A 64 -4.80 -2.92 -5.75
C ILE A 64 -4.11 -2.13 -6.85
N GLY A 65 -4.92 -1.48 -7.67
CA GLY A 65 -4.39 -0.65 -8.75
C GLY A 65 -5.06 0.71 -8.81
N GLY A 66 -5.82 1.08 -7.79
CA GLY A 66 -6.50 2.36 -7.76
C GLY A 66 -6.69 2.84 -6.35
N ASP A 67 -7.29 4.02 -6.23
CA ASP A 67 -7.49 4.65 -4.94
C ASP A 67 -8.61 3.97 -4.17
N GLU A 68 -8.45 3.90 -2.86
CA GLU A 68 -9.45 3.35 -1.95
C GLU A 68 -9.71 4.38 -0.88
N SER A 69 -10.81 5.10 -1.01
CA SER A 69 -11.14 6.14 -0.03
C SER A 69 -11.60 5.56 1.29
N ARG A 70 -12.08 4.33 1.28
CA ARG A 70 -12.51 3.63 2.49
C ARG A 70 -12.21 2.16 2.32
N LEU A 71 -11.28 1.65 3.10
CA LEU A 71 -10.98 0.24 3.04
C LEU A 71 -12.14 -0.55 3.66
N PRO A 72 -12.50 -1.69 3.07
CA PRO A 72 -13.55 -2.54 3.67
C PRO A 72 -13.15 -2.96 5.09
N SER A 73 -14.15 -3.34 5.87
CA SER A 73 -13.92 -3.62 7.28
C SER A 73 -12.85 -4.67 7.56
N ASP A 74 -12.68 -5.66 6.67
CA ASP A 74 -11.63 -6.66 6.88
C ASP A 74 -10.26 -6.16 6.48
N TRP A 75 -10.14 -5.00 5.88
CA TRP A 75 -8.85 -4.42 5.49
C TRP A 75 -8.54 -3.14 6.24
N ASN A 76 -9.55 -2.50 6.81
CA ASN A 76 -9.36 -1.27 7.55
C ASN A 76 -8.56 -1.55 8.81
N ASP A 77 -7.48 -0.80 9.01
CA ASP A 77 -6.59 -0.94 10.15
C ASP A 77 -6.03 -2.36 10.28
N ALA A 78 -5.85 -3.04 9.16
CA ALA A 78 -5.41 -4.43 9.18
C ALA A 78 -4.21 -4.71 8.29
N ILE A 79 -3.63 -3.69 7.67
CA ILE A 79 -2.53 -3.89 6.73
C ILE A 79 -1.21 -3.91 7.50
N SER A 80 -0.44 -4.97 7.30
CA SER A 80 0.83 -5.15 7.99
C SER A 80 2.04 -5.15 7.05
N SER A 81 1.84 -5.37 5.77
CA SER A 81 2.92 -5.29 4.79
C SER A 81 2.34 -4.87 3.46
N LEU A 82 3.19 -4.32 2.60
CA LEU A 82 2.80 -3.93 1.26
C LEU A 82 4.01 -3.96 0.35
N ARG A 83 3.76 -4.11 -0.94
CA ARG A 83 4.85 -4.06 -1.92
C ARG A 83 4.30 -3.72 -3.29
N PRO A 84 5.14 -3.07 -4.11
CA PRO A 84 4.74 -2.84 -5.50
C PRO A 84 4.85 -4.13 -6.28
N LEU A 85 3.95 -4.31 -7.21
CA LEU A 85 3.99 -5.44 -8.10
C LEU A 85 4.71 -5.05 -9.38
N ARG A 86 5.30 -6.02 -10.02
CA ARG A 86 6.02 -5.73 -11.25
C ARG A 86 5.06 -5.27 -12.32
N PRO A 87 5.49 -4.37 -13.18
CA PRO A 87 4.67 -4.01 -14.31
C PRO A 87 4.42 -5.22 -15.19
N PHE A 88 3.37 -5.14 -15.97
CA PHE A 88 3.03 -6.19 -16.89
C PHE A 88 4.22 -6.51 -17.79
N GLY A 89 4.51 -7.79 -17.93
CA GLY A 89 5.57 -8.24 -18.79
C GLY A 89 6.96 -8.22 -18.20
N GLU A 90 7.07 -7.88 -16.94
CA GLU A 90 8.34 -7.83 -16.26
C GLU A 90 8.59 -9.09 -15.46
N ASP A 91 9.82 -9.39 -15.27
CA ASP A 91 10.19 -10.51 -14.42
C ASP A 91 11.05 -10.12 -13.29
#